data_1739ba276b6f6a46197b60f8602c0917
#
_entry.id   1739ba276b6f6a46197b60f8602c0917
#
_cell.length_a   1.000
_cell.length_b   1.000
_cell.length_c   1.000
_cell.angle_alpha   90.00
_cell.angle_beta   90.00
_cell.angle_gamma   90.00
#
_symmetry.space_group_name_H-M   'P 1'
#
loop_
_entity.id
_entity.type
_entity.pdbx_description
1 polymer ?
#
loop_
_entity_poly.entity_id
_entity_poly.type
_entity_poly.pdbx_seq_one_letter_code
_entity_poly.pdbx_strand_id
1 'polypeptide(L)'
;LDPNENMSGPRHGYDMQNLHRNKRSLTLNLKTEGGRRVLRQLLAGADLLIENFRPDVKARLGLDFETLHALNPRLILVSLSGFGQTGPYRTRSGFDQIAQGMGGMMSVTGLPGQGPVRAGIALADSSAGLYGAVGALVALQERAVSGEGQWVQTSLLEAQIAMMDFQAARYLVEGSVPPQSGNDHPYQTPMGVYRTGDGAINLGVGGEEQWRSFCRAIGRPEWGADARYDST
;
A
#
# COMPACT_ATOMS: atom_id res chain seq x y z
N LEU A 1 8.79 5.98 -24.39
CA LEU A 1 7.39 5.58 -24.57
C LEU A 1 7.27 4.16 -24.03
N ASP A 2 6.36 3.93 -23.12
CA ASP A 2 6.02 2.60 -22.64
C ASP A 2 5.32 1.85 -23.78
N PRO A 3 5.82 0.69 -24.24
CA PRO A 3 5.13 -0.10 -25.25
C PRO A 3 3.74 -0.57 -24.82
N ASN A 4 3.40 -0.44 -23.51
CA ASN A 4 2.09 -0.74 -22.94
C ASN A 4 1.19 0.50 -22.82
N GLU A 5 1.51 1.60 -23.45
CA GLU A 5 0.70 2.84 -23.45
C GLU A 5 -0.77 2.60 -23.85
N ASN A 6 -1.03 1.50 -24.56
CA ASN A 6 -2.38 1.05 -24.90
C ASN A 6 -3.16 0.44 -23.74
N MET A 7 -2.51 0.02 -22.66
CA MET A 7 -3.19 -0.52 -21.47
C MET A 7 -3.58 0.57 -20.46
N SER A 8 -2.82 1.67 -20.42
CA SER A 8 -3.07 2.81 -19.53
C SER A 8 -3.76 4.00 -20.25
N GLY A 9 -4.10 3.83 -21.51
CA GLY A 9 -4.70 4.88 -22.35
C GLY A 9 -3.68 5.88 -22.91
N PRO A 10 -4.13 6.91 -23.64
CA PRO A 10 -3.26 7.89 -24.25
C PRO A 10 -2.48 8.68 -23.20
N ARG A 11 -1.35 9.26 -23.59
CA ARG A 11 -0.42 10.06 -22.73
C ARG A 11 -1.11 11.13 -21.87
N HIS A 12 -2.37 11.47 -22.17
CA HIS A 12 -3.22 12.35 -21.37
C HIS A 12 -4.40 11.59 -20.75
N GLY A 13 -4.32 10.27 -20.65
CA GLY A 13 -5.32 9.43 -20.00
C GLY A 13 -5.40 9.67 -18.49
N TYR A 14 -6.47 9.15 -17.88
CA TYR A 14 -6.77 9.36 -16.46
C TYR A 14 -5.63 8.91 -15.51
N ASP A 15 -4.99 7.80 -15.80
CA ASP A 15 -3.88 7.29 -14.97
C ASP A 15 -2.67 8.22 -15.01
N MET A 16 -2.29 8.66 -16.24
CA MET A 16 -1.18 9.58 -16.40
C MET A 16 -1.44 10.89 -15.65
N GLN A 17 -2.63 11.46 -15.76
CA GLN A 17 -2.99 12.69 -15.07
C GLN A 17 -3.05 12.51 -13.56
N ASN A 18 -3.55 11.37 -13.07
CA ASN A 18 -3.60 11.07 -11.66
C ASN A 18 -2.21 10.94 -11.04
N LEU A 19 -1.33 10.17 -11.67
CA LEU A 19 -0.02 9.80 -11.10
C LEU A 19 1.07 10.85 -11.35
N HIS A 20 0.91 11.72 -12.34
CA HIS A 20 1.99 12.63 -12.77
C HIS A 20 1.75 14.12 -12.43
N ARG A 21 0.82 14.42 -11.55
CA ARG A 21 0.60 15.81 -11.07
C ARG A 21 1.88 16.37 -10.44
N ASN A 22 2.15 17.66 -10.73
CA ASN A 22 3.30 18.41 -10.22
C ASN A 22 4.66 17.80 -10.58
N LYS A 23 4.73 16.96 -11.63
CA LYS A 23 5.97 16.32 -12.07
C LYS A 23 6.44 16.93 -13.39
N ARG A 24 7.75 17.09 -13.52
CA ARG A 24 8.42 17.42 -14.78
C ARG A 24 9.00 16.15 -15.37
N SER A 25 8.94 16.00 -16.69
CA SER A 25 9.43 14.79 -17.37
C SER A 25 10.80 15.06 -17.98
N LEU A 26 11.70 14.08 -17.83
CA LEU A 26 13.00 14.04 -18.48
C LEU A 26 13.25 12.62 -19.01
N THR A 27 13.68 12.51 -20.26
CA THR A 27 14.01 11.22 -20.86
C THR A 27 15.54 11.05 -20.86
N LEU A 28 16.03 9.98 -20.23
CA LEU A 28 17.44 9.61 -20.18
C LEU A 28 17.62 8.13 -20.52
N ASN A 29 18.61 7.82 -21.35
CA ASN A 29 19.04 6.45 -21.58
C ASN A 29 20.13 6.06 -20.56
N LEU A 30 19.73 5.44 -19.45
CA LEU A 30 20.64 5.04 -18.37
C LEU A 30 21.58 3.88 -18.74
N LYS A 31 21.40 3.25 -19.91
CA LYS A 31 22.37 2.26 -20.42
C LYS A 31 23.62 2.91 -21.01
N THR A 32 23.56 4.19 -21.34
CA THR A 32 24.70 4.94 -21.86
C THR A 32 25.42 5.72 -20.76
N GLU A 33 26.73 5.94 -20.93
CA GLU A 33 27.51 6.75 -19.99
C GLU A 33 27.04 8.21 -19.97
N GLY A 34 26.64 8.76 -21.11
CA GLY A 34 26.06 10.11 -21.19
C GLY A 34 24.81 10.25 -20.34
N GLY A 35 23.88 9.29 -20.41
CA GLY A 35 22.66 9.30 -19.61
C GLY A 35 22.94 9.16 -18.10
N ARG A 36 23.86 8.27 -17.72
CA ARG A 36 24.28 8.13 -16.31
C ARG A 36 24.98 9.37 -15.78
N ARG A 37 25.82 10.04 -16.60
CA ARG A 37 26.45 11.31 -16.21
C ARG A 37 25.42 12.39 -15.91
N VAL A 38 24.42 12.57 -16.77
CA VAL A 38 23.34 13.55 -16.52
C VAL A 38 22.58 13.21 -15.26
N LEU A 39 22.25 11.94 -15.01
CA LEU A 39 21.58 11.51 -13.79
C LEU A 39 22.43 11.85 -12.55
N ARG A 40 23.73 11.54 -12.55
CA ARG A 40 24.63 11.91 -11.43
C ARG A 40 24.65 13.42 -11.16
N GLN A 41 24.67 14.24 -12.22
CA GLN A 41 24.61 15.69 -12.06
C GLN A 41 23.30 16.17 -11.40
N LEU A 42 22.17 15.55 -11.73
CA LEU A 42 20.89 15.84 -11.07
C LEU A 42 20.88 15.40 -9.60
N LEU A 43 21.43 14.21 -9.31
CA LEU A 43 21.46 13.64 -7.96
C LEU A 43 22.41 14.38 -7.00
N ALA A 44 23.45 15.01 -7.53
CA ALA A 44 24.36 15.82 -6.71
C ALA A 44 23.66 17.00 -6.00
N GLY A 45 22.53 17.47 -6.52
CA GLY A 45 21.73 18.55 -5.92
C GLY A 45 20.32 18.13 -5.52
N ALA A 46 20.00 16.84 -5.59
CA ALA A 46 18.67 16.35 -5.22
C ALA A 46 18.56 16.10 -3.72
N ASP A 47 17.37 16.28 -3.17
CA ASP A 47 17.03 15.90 -1.79
C ASP A 47 16.66 14.43 -1.67
N LEU A 48 15.89 13.92 -2.65
CA LEU A 48 15.39 12.55 -2.67
C LEU A 48 15.57 11.93 -4.06
N LEU A 49 15.90 10.63 -4.06
CA LEU A 49 15.74 9.75 -5.22
C LEU A 49 14.73 8.68 -4.87
N ILE A 50 13.64 8.61 -5.62
CA ILE A 50 12.66 7.52 -5.49
C ILE A 50 12.81 6.62 -6.71
N GLU A 51 13.02 5.32 -6.49
CA GLU A 51 13.20 4.35 -7.54
C GLU A 51 12.43 3.05 -7.24
N ASN A 52 12.00 2.36 -8.29
CA ASN A 52 11.31 1.08 -8.17
C ASN A 52 11.98 -0.02 -9.03
N PHE A 53 13.28 0.06 -9.23
CA PHE A 53 14.04 -0.98 -9.93
C PHE A 53 14.19 -2.23 -9.04
N ARG A 54 14.33 -3.38 -9.67
CA ARG A 54 14.83 -4.55 -8.96
C ARG A 54 16.25 -4.29 -8.45
N PRO A 55 16.65 -4.86 -7.29
CA PRO A 55 17.97 -4.61 -6.69
C PRO A 55 19.15 -4.88 -7.64
N ASP A 56 19.07 -5.94 -8.44
CA ASP A 56 20.10 -6.29 -9.43
C ASP A 56 20.21 -5.26 -10.57
N VAL A 57 19.11 -4.65 -10.97
CA VAL A 57 19.07 -3.58 -11.98
C VAL A 57 19.66 -2.30 -11.42
N LYS A 58 19.26 -1.93 -10.22
CA LYS A 58 19.73 -0.74 -9.51
C LYS A 58 21.25 -0.73 -9.37
N ALA A 59 21.84 -1.83 -8.90
CA ALA A 59 23.28 -1.96 -8.75
C ALA A 59 24.02 -1.79 -10.09
N ARG A 60 23.52 -2.37 -11.18
CA ARG A 60 24.11 -2.20 -12.53
C ARG A 60 24.06 -0.77 -13.06
N LEU A 61 23.12 0.03 -12.58
CA LEU A 61 22.97 1.43 -12.96
C LEU A 61 23.80 2.38 -12.09
N GLY A 62 24.47 1.88 -11.03
CA GLY A 62 25.18 2.69 -10.05
C GLY A 62 24.25 3.52 -9.19
N LEU A 63 23.09 2.96 -8.85
CA LEU A 63 22.06 3.55 -7.99
C LEU A 63 21.97 2.82 -6.64
N ASP A 64 23.01 2.08 -6.26
CA ASP A 64 23.16 1.55 -4.90
C ASP A 64 23.41 2.68 -3.91
N PHE A 65 23.03 2.45 -2.64
CA PHE A 65 23.09 3.50 -1.63
C PHE A 65 24.50 4.03 -1.39
N GLU A 66 25.48 3.16 -1.36
CA GLU A 66 26.89 3.49 -1.11
C GLU A 66 27.42 4.44 -2.18
N THR A 67 27.17 4.12 -3.46
CA THR A 67 27.54 4.96 -4.60
C THR A 67 26.86 6.33 -4.55
N LEU A 68 25.56 6.36 -4.22
CA LEU A 68 24.80 7.60 -4.16
C LEU A 68 25.15 8.44 -2.95
N HIS A 69 25.40 7.82 -1.81
CA HIS A 69 25.82 8.52 -0.58
C HIS A 69 27.21 9.15 -0.74
N ALA A 70 28.13 8.48 -1.43
CA ALA A 70 29.43 9.06 -1.76
C ALA A 70 29.31 10.26 -2.71
N LEU A 71 28.33 10.28 -3.61
CA LEU A 71 28.04 11.40 -4.51
C LEU A 71 27.40 12.58 -3.79
N ASN A 72 26.42 12.30 -2.93
CA ASN A 72 25.65 13.29 -2.17
C ASN A 72 25.27 12.68 -0.81
N PRO A 73 26.06 12.94 0.26
CA PRO A 73 25.80 12.40 1.59
C PRO A 73 24.44 12.80 2.18
N ARG A 74 23.82 13.86 1.63
CA ARG A 74 22.49 14.33 2.07
C ARG A 74 21.34 13.70 1.31
N LEU A 75 21.61 12.92 0.25
CA LEU A 75 20.57 12.30 -0.57
C LEU A 75 19.82 11.21 0.22
N ILE A 76 18.50 11.31 0.23
CA ILE A 76 17.64 10.25 0.74
C ILE A 76 17.26 9.36 -0.44
N LEU A 77 17.63 8.09 -0.38
CA LEU A 77 17.25 7.07 -1.34
C LEU A 77 16.00 6.34 -0.86
N VAL A 78 14.93 6.36 -1.64
CA VAL A 78 13.69 5.59 -1.36
C VAL A 78 13.56 4.48 -2.39
N SER A 79 13.74 3.25 -1.96
CA SER A 79 13.66 2.05 -2.82
C SER A 79 12.36 1.31 -2.59
N LEU A 80 11.56 1.16 -3.65
CA LEU A 80 10.35 0.37 -3.65
C LEU A 80 10.53 -0.83 -4.60
N SER A 81 10.20 -2.03 -4.15
CA SER A 81 10.27 -3.21 -5.01
C SER A 81 9.21 -4.24 -4.62
N GLY A 82 9.01 -5.28 -5.42
CA GLY A 82 7.99 -6.29 -5.15
C GLY A 82 8.18 -6.99 -3.80
N PHE A 83 9.45 -7.33 -3.47
CA PHE A 83 9.79 -8.20 -2.33
C PHE A 83 10.93 -7.66 -1.45
N GLY A 84 11.24 -6.38 -1.53
CA GLY A 84 12.30 -5.75 -0.75
C GLY A 84 13.68 -5.83 -1.39
N GLN A 85 14.65 -5.26 -0.70
CA GLN A 85 16.04 -5.19 -1.16
C GLN A 85 16.87 -6.40 -0.73
N THR A 86 16.37 -7.16 0.23
CA THR A 86 17.00 -8.36 0.81
C THR A 86 16.04 -9.55 0.72
N GLY A 87 16.44 -10.70 1.27
CA GLY A 87 15.61 -11.89 1.33
C GLY A 87 15.60 -12.73 0.03
N PRO A 88 14.94 -13.91 0.07
CA PRO A 88 15.03 -14.91 -1.00
C PRO A 88 14.34 -14.48 -2.30
N TYR A 89 13.38 -13.57 -2.25
CA TYR A 89 12.62 -13.12 -3.42
C TYR A 89 13.07 -11.76 -3.97
N ARG A 90 14.11 -11.14 -3.43
CA ARG A 90 14.57 -9.79 -3.82
C ARG A 90 14.79 -9.59 -5.32
N THR A 91 15.13 -10.65 -6.06
CA THR A 91 15.37 -10.59 -7.50
C THR A 91 14.15 -10.92 -8.35
N ARG A 92 13.02 -11.32 -7.72
CA ARG A 92 11.79 -11.60 -8.45
C ARG A 92 11.08 -10.31 -8.82
N SER A 93 10.42 -10.33 -9.96
CA SER A 93 9.47 -9.27 -10.32
C SER A 93 8.24 -9.36 -9.42
N GLY A 94 7.83 -8.23 -8.84
CA GLY A 94 6.61 -8.10 -8.07
C GLY A 94 5.63 -7.19 -8.79
N PHE A 95 4.35 -7.57 -8.72
CA PHE A 95 3.23 -6.77 -9.17
C PHE A 95 2.20 -6.72 -8.05
N ASP A 96 1.37 -5.71 -8.04
CA ASP A 96 0.26 -5.55 -7.09
C ASP A 96 -0.55 -6.84 -6.91
N GLN A 97 -0.97 -7.44 -8.03
CA GLN A 97 -1.73 -8.70 -8.04
C GLN A 97 -1.03 -9.83 -7.26
N ILE A 98 0.29 -9.96 -7.43
CA ILE A 98 1.08 -11.00 -6.76
C ILE A 98 1.21 -10.68 -5.26
N ALA A 99 1.48 -9.43 -4.91
CA ALA A 99 1.58 -8.99 -3.53
C ALA A 99 0.26 -9.15 -2.77
N GLN A 100 -0.88 -8.80 -3.37
CA GLN A 100 -2.21 -9.02 -2.79
C GLN A 100 -2.49 -10.50 -2.50
N GLY A 101 -2.10 -11.40 -3.42
CA GLY A 101 -2.25 -12.83 -3.22
C GLY A 101 -1.34 -13.37 -2.12
N MET A 102 -0.04 -13.06 -2.20
CA MET A 102 0.96 -13.57 -1.24
C MET A 102 0.82 -12.95 0.15
N GLY A 103 0.41 -11.68 0.22
CA GLY A 103 0.23 -10.96 1.48
C GLY A 103 -1.08 -11.26 2.22
N GLY A 104 -1.93 -12.14 1.67
CA GLY A 104 -3.16 -12.60 2.34
C GLY A 104 -4.40 -11.72 2.10
N MET A 105 -4.29 -10.57 1.45
CA MET A 105 -5.45 -9.69 1.21
C MET A 105 -6.57 -10.38 0.45
N MET A 106 -6.21 -11.17 -0.55
CA MET A 106 -7.21 -11.88 -1.37
C MET A 106 -7.93 -12.98 -0.60
N SER A 107 -7.32 -13.54 0.45
CA SER A 107 -7.94 -14.58 1.26
C SER A 107 -9.00 -14.08 2.22
N VAL A 108 -8.95 -12.80 2.59
CA VAL A 108 -9.93 -12.15 3.48
C VAL A 108 -10.96 -11.28 2.74
N THR A 109 -10.72 -11.02 1.45
CA THR A 109 -11.58 -10.18 0.59
C THR A 109 -12.54 -11.03 -0.21
N GLY A 110 -13.82 -10.65 -0.24
CA GLY A 110 -14.86 -11.31 -1.02
C GLY A 110 -15.89 -12.03 -0.17
N LEU A 111 -16.88 -12.62 -0.84
CA LEU A 111 -17.97 -13.36 -0.20
C LEU A 111 -17.49 -14.75 0.24
N PRO A 112 -17.96 -15.27 1.39
CA PRO A 112 -17.61 -16.59 1.87
C PRO A 112 -17.85 -17.67 0.79
N GLY A 113 -16.85 -18.54 0.60
CA GLY A 113 -16.94 -19.66 -0.34
C GLY A 113 -16.69 -19.34 -1.81
N GLN A 114 -16.44 -18.08 -2.18
CA GLN A 114 -16.14 -17.69 -3.57
C GLN A 114 -14.65 -17.80 -3.94
N GLY A 115 -13.80 -18.14 -2.98
CA GLY A 115 -12.35 -18.16 -3.16
C GLY A 115 -11.72 -16.76 -3.08
N PRO A 116 -10.38 -16.66 -3.28
CA PRO A 116 -9.67 -15.39 -3.13
C PRO A 116 -10.12 -14.33 -4.13
N VAL A 117 -10.37 -13.11 -3.65
CA VAL A 117 -10.82 -11.97 -4.45
C VAL A 117 -9.84 -10.81 -4.30
N ARG A 118 -9.42 -10.25 -5.43
CA ARG A 118 -8.54 -9.08 -5.48
C ARG A 118 -9.29 -7.82 -5.01
N ALA A 119 -8.64 -6.94 -4.26
CA ALA A 119 -9.14 -5.57 -4.05
C ALA A 119 -9.27 -4.83 -5.37
N GLY A 120 -10.30 -3.99 -5.53
CA GLY A 120 -10.61 -3.30 -6.78
C GLY A 120 -9.57 -2.27 -7.24
N ILE A 121 -8.59 -1.96 -6.40
CA ILE A 121 -7.51 -1.00 -6.66
C ILE A 121 -6.14 -1.68 -6.54
N ALA A 122 -5.07 -1.02 -6.98
CA ALA A 122 -3.68 -1.45 -6.79
C ALA A 122 -3.24 -1.16 -5.34
N LEU A 123 -3.79 -1.93 -4.40
CA LEU A 123 -3.65 -1.67 -2.96
C LEU A 123 -2.21 -1.83 -2.47
N ALA A 124 -1.49 -2.85 -2.95
CA ALA A 124 -0.11 -3.09 -2.58
C ALA A 124 0.83 -1.99 -3.12
N ASP A 125 0.64 -1.57 -4.37
CA ASP A 125 1.40 -0.47 -4.98
C ASP A 125 1.15 0.85 -4.23
N SER A 126 -0.12 1.18 -3.99
CA SER A 126 -0.52 2.41 -3.33
C SER A 126 -0.03 2.48 -1.88
N SER A 127 -0.13 1.39 -1.13
CA SER A 127 0.35 1.32 0.25
C SER A 127 1.87 1.39 0.31
N ALA A 128 2.60 0.70 -0.58
CA ALA A 128 4.06 0.81 -0.64
C ALA A 128 4.49 2.26 -0.96
N GLY A 129 3.79 2.93 -1.87
CA GLY A 129 4.01 4.36 -2.15
C GLY A 129 3.80 5.25 -0.94
N LEU A 130 2.74 5.02 -0.16
CA LEU A 130 2.45 5.76 1.07
C LEU A 130 3.52 5.52 2.15
N TYR A 131 3.89 4.26 2.41
CA TYR A 131 4.97 3.95 3.36
C TYR A 131 6.32 4.54 2.92
N GLY A 132 6.62 4.49 1.61
CA GLY A 132 7.79 5.15 1.07
C GLY A 132 7.79 6.66 1.29
N ALA A 133 6.64 7.32 1.10
CA ALA A 133 6.49 8.75 1.35
C ALA A 133 6.64 9.11 2.84
N VAL A 134 6.03 8.32 3.75
CA VAL A 134 6.19 8.49 5.20
C VAL A 134 7.65 8.31 5.60
N GLY A 135 8.31 7.24 5.12
CA GLY A 135 9.72 7.00 5.37
C GLY A 135 10.62 8.14 4.87
N ALA A 136 10.32 8.69 3.69
CA ALA A 136 11.03 9.86 3.15
C ALA A 136 10.88 11.09 4.06
N LEU A 137 9.67 11.36 4.58
CA LEU A 137 9.42 12.47 5.50
C LEU A 137 10.16 12.30 6.83
N VAL A 138 10.18 11.09 7.39
CA VAL A 138 10.95 10.76 8.60
C VAL A 138 12.45 10.97 8.35
N ALA A 139 12.98 10.48 7.22
CA ALA A 139 14.38 10.68 6.85
C ALA A 139 14.73 12.16 6.63
N LEU A 140 13.81 12.96 6.10
CA LEU A 140 14.00 14.42 5.97
C LEU A 140 14.09 15.11 7.34
N GLN A 141 13.27 14.72 8.30
CA GLN A 141 13.32 15.25 9.67
C GLN A 141 14.62 14.88 10.37
N GLU A 142 15.02 13.61 10.25
CA GLU A 142 16.28 13.15 10.82
C GLU A 142 17.50 13.86 10.20
N ARG A 143 17.49 14.02 8.85
CA ARG A 143 18.54 14.76 8.13
C ARG A 143 18.68 16.23 8.59
N ALA A 144 17.61 16.85 9.06
CA ALA A 144 17.69 18.21 9.60
C ALA A 144 18.54 18.28 10.88
N VAL A 145 18.68 17.17 11.60
CA VAL A 145 19.48 17.05 12.82
C VAL A 145 20.87 16.51 12.52
N SER A 146 20.97 15.38 11.81
CA SER A 146 22.26 14.71 11.52
C SER A 146 23.06 15.35 10.39
N GLY A 147 22.37 16.00 9.45
CA GLY A 147 22.96 16.45 8.19
C GLY A 147 23.06 15.37 7.11
N GLU A 148 22.79 14.11 7.44
CA GLU A 148 23.00 12.93 6.58
C GLU A 148 21.70 12.43 5.94
N GLY A 149 21.81 11.95 4.70
CA GLY A 149 20.76 11.21 4.01
C GLY A 149 20.67 9.77 4.49
N GLN A 150 19.57 9.11 4.16
CA GLN A 150 19.30 7.71 4.56
C GLN A 150 18.76 6.89 3.40
N TRP A 151 18.88 5.59 3.54
CA TRP A 151 18.22 4.63 2.65
C TRP A 151 16.92 4.14 3.27
N VAL A 152 15.80 4.58 2.70
CA VAL A 152 14.45 4.12 3.03
C VAL A 152 14.09 2.97 2.09
N GLN A 153 13.65 1.87 2.65
CA GLN A 153 13.27 0.68 1.91
C GLN A 153 11.84 0.28 2.24
N THR A 154 11.07 -0.11 1.24
CA THR A 154 9.76 -0.73 1.39
C THR A 154 9.51 -1.70 0.23
N SER A 155 8.57 -2.61 0.41
CA SER A 155 8.14 -3.50 -0.65
C SER A 155 6.63 -3.59 -0.73
N LEU A 156 6.13 -4.02 -1.90
CA LEU A 156 4.71 -4.26 -2.09
C LEU A 156 4.20 -5.31 -1.10
N LEU A 157 4.97 -6.38 -0.88
CA LEU A 157 4.57 -7.46 0.02
C LEU A 157 4.54 -7.00 1.49
N GLU A 158 5.57 -6.31 1.97
CA GLU A 158 5.60 -5.80 3.35
C GLU A 158 4.49 -4.79 3.61
N ALA A 159 4.31 -3.83 2.68
CA ALA A 159 3.24 -2.85 2.76
C ALA A 159 1.85 -3.51 2.75
N GLN A 160 1.67 -4.54 1.89
CA GLN A 160 0.43 -5.30 1.84
C GLN A 160 0.16 -6.06 3.14
N ILE A 161 1.16 -6.67 3.76
CA ILE A 161 1.01 -7.36 5.05
C ILE A 161 0.67 -6.34 6.15
N ALA A 162 1.30 -5.17 6.16
CA ALA A 162 0.97 -4.11 7.11
C ALA A 162 -0.49 -3.63 6.97
N MET A 163 -1.04 -3.62 5.76
CA MET A 163 -2.45 -3.27 5.50
C MET A 163 -3.45 -4.36 5.89
N MET A 164 -2.98 -5.56 6.26
CA MET A 164 -3.85 -6.62 6.80
C MET A 164 -4.35 -6.33 8.22
N ASP A 165 -3.69 -5.40 8.93
CA ASP A 165 -4.09 -4.89 10.25
C ASP A 165 -4.47 -6.03 11.22
N PHE A 166 -5.67 -5.98 11.81
CA PHE A 166 -6.14 -6.97 12.79
C PHE A 166 -6.26 -8.40 12.21
N GLN A 167 -6.42 -8.56 10.91
CA GLN A 167 -6.46 -9.89 10.27
C GLN A 167 -5.09 -10.57 10.33
N ALA A 168 -4.01 -9.84 10.08
CA ALA A 168 -2.65 -10.37 10.28
C ALA A 168 -2.37 -10.62 11.77
N ALA A 169 -2.78 -9.71 12.64
CA ALA A 169 -2.63 -9.86 14.10
C ALA A 169 -3.35 -11.12 14.61
N ARG A 170 -4.57 -11.36 14.14
CA ARG A 170 -5.32 -12.58 14.47
C ARG A 170 -4.55 -13.85 14.10
N TYR A 171 -4.03 -13.92 12.88
CA TYR A 171 -3.24 -15.06 12.46
C TYR A 171 -1.98 -15.25 13.31
N LEU A 172 -1.26 -14.16 13.61
CA LEU A 172 -0.02 -14.22 14.37
C LEU A 172 -0.23 -14.59 15.85
N VAL A 173 -1.36 -14.20 16.44
CA VAL A 173 -1.66 -14.45 17.86
C VAL A 173 -2.39 -15.77 18.05
N GLU A 174 -3.40 -16.06 17.23
CA GLU A 174 -4.28 -17.21 17.41
C GLU A 174 -3.91 -18.40 16.51
N GLY A 175 -3.07 -18.21 15.48
CA GLY A 175 -2.75 -19.23 14.47
C GLY A 175 -3.91 -19.55 13.54
N SER A 176 -5.03 -18.83 13.63
CA SER A 176 -6.22 -19.06 12.81
C SER A 176 -6.21 -18.19 11.56
N VAL A 177 -6.41 -18.81 10.39
CA VAL A 177 -6.55 -18.07 9.13
C VAL A 177 -7.92 -17.38 9.10
N PRO A 178 -7.98 -16.03 9.01
CA PRO A 178 -9.24 -15.32 8.99
C PRO A 178 -10.08 -15.69 7.75
N PRO A 179 -11.39 -15.96 7.91
CA PRO A 179 -12.28 -16.23 6.78
C PRO A 179 -12.65 -14.95 6.04
N GLN A 180 -13.17 -15.10 4.83
CA GLN A 180 -13.89 -14.04 4.14
C GLN A 180 -15.21 -13.72 4.85
N SER A 181 -15.50 -12.46 5.08
CA SER A 181 -16.73 -11.98 5.74
C SER A 181 -17.66 -11.23 4.78
N GLY A 182 -17.30 -11.11 3.52
CA GLY A 182 -18.08 -10.36 2.53
C GLY A 182 -18.18 -8.89 2.88
N ASN A 183 -19.39 -8.42 3.06
CA ASN A 183 -19.68 -7.04 3.44
C ASN A 183 -19.91 -6.86 4.95
N ASP A 184 -19.80 -7.94 5.72
CA ASP A 184 -20.00 -7.89 7.16
C ASP A 184 -18.65 -7.68 7.88
N HIS A 185 -18.69 -6.93 8.98
CA HIS A 185 -17.52 -6.79 9.82
C HIS A 185 -17.22 -8.14 10.52
N PRO A 186 -15.94 -8.59 10.56
CA PRO A 186 -15.59 -9.93 11.08
C PRO A 186 -15.97 -10.19 12.54
N TYR A 187 -16.17 -9.14 13.34
CA TYR A 187 -16.37 -9.24 14.79
C TYR A 187 -17.55 -8.44 15.33
N GLN A 188 -18.11 -7.52 14.57
CA GLN A 188 -19.16 -6.61 15.06
C GLN A 188 -20.45 -6.74 14.29
N THR A 189 -21.57 -6.78 14.99
CA THR A 189 -22.92 -6.83 14.44
C THR A 189 -23.83 -5.89 15.22
N PRO A 190 -24.68 -5.08 14.53
CA PRO A 190 -24.84 -4.96 13.09
C PRO A 190 -23.81 -3.98 12.48
N MET A 191 -22.85 -4.50 11.74
CA MET A 191 -21.90 -3.72 10.96
C MET A 191 -21.68 -4.41 9.61
N GLY A 192 -22.23 -3.82 8.55
CA GLY A 192 -22.22 -4.42 7.23
C GLY A 192 -23.25 -3.84 6.28
N VAL A 193 -23.54 -4.55 5.18
CA VAL A 193 -24.48 -4.14 4.15
C VAL A 193 -25.77 -4.95 4.27
N TYR A 194 -26.90 -4.24 4.44
CA TYR A 194 -28.21 -4.83 4.63
C TYR A 194 -29.15 -4.46 3.48
N ARG A 195 -29.96 -5.42 3.03
CA ARG A 195 -30.95 -5.19 1.99
C ARG A 195 -32.15 -4.39 2.53
N THR A 196 -32.63 -3.44 1.74
CA THR A 196 -33.86 -2.70 1.96
C THR A 196 -34.90 -3.06 0.91
N GLY A 197 -36.10 -2.50 1.02
CA GLY A 197 -37.15 -2.71 0.02
C GLY A 197 -36.81 -2.17 -1.38
N ASP A 198 -35.94 -1.18 -1.45
CA ASP A 198 -35.57 -0.46 -2.68
C ASP A 198 -34.07 -0.49 -2.99
N GLY A 199 -33.27 -1.24 -2.19
CA GLY A 199 -31.82 -1.31 -2.43
C GLY A 199 -31.04 -1.92 -1.28
N ALA A 200 -30.03 -1.20 -0.81
CA ALA A 200 -29.18 -1.62 0.29
C ALA A 200 -28.70 -0.41 1.11
N ILE A 201 -28.48 -0.61 2.40
CA ILE A 201 -27.86 0.36 3.30
C ILE A 201 -26.60 -0.23 3.91
N ASN A 202 -25.67 0.64 4.23
CA ASN A 202 -24.48 0.27 5.00
C ASN A 202 -24.69 0.74 6.45
N LEU A 203 -24.61 -0.18 7.41
CA LEU A 203 -24.74 0.09 8.83
C LEU A 203 -23.38 -0.05 9.51
N GLY A 204 -23.16 0.81 10.51
CA GLY A 204 -22.01 0.72 11.39
C GLY A 204 -22.45 1.05 12.82
N VAL A 205 -22.69 0.01 13.62
CA VAL A 205 -23.08 0.13 15.02
C VAL A 205 -21.97 -0.48 15.86
N GLY A 206 -21.19 0.36 16.53
CA GLY A 206 -19.94 -0.05 17.19
C GLY A 206 -19.90 0.12 18.72
N GLY A 207 -21.03 0.21 19.40
CA GLY A 207 -21.07 0.34 20.85
C GLY A 207 -22.48 0.46 21.41
N GLU A 208 -22.63 0.34 22.73
CA GLU A 208 -23.94 0.29 23.40
C GLU A 208 -24.86 1.49 23.10
N GLU A 209 -24.33 2.72 23.13
CA GLU A 209 -25.15 3.90 22.87
C GLU A 209 -25.65 3.93 21.43
N GLN A 210 -24.77 3.55 20.48
CA GLN A 210 -25.14 3.43 19.06
C GLN A 210 -26.16 2.31 18.86
N TRP A 211 -26.00 1.18 19.55
CA TRP A 211 -26.96 0.08 19.54
C TRP A 211 -28.33 0.52 20.04
N ARG A 212 -28.40 1.18 21.21
CA ARG A 212 -29.67 1.72 21.74
C ARG A 212 -30.32 2.75 20.81
N SER A 213 -29.49 3.59 20.17
CA SER A 213 -29.96 4.57 19.18
C SER A 213 -30.52 3.89 17.93
N PHE A 214 -29.80 2.88 17.43
CA PHE A 214 -30.26 2.07 16.32
C PHE A 214 -31.58 1.37 16.63
N CYS A 215 -31.71 0.73 17.79
CA CYS A 215 -32.97 0.08 18.23
C CYS A 215 -34.15 1.06 18.26
N ARG A 216 -33.96 2.28 18.76
CA ARG A 216 -34.99 3.33 18.70
C ARG A 216 -35.32 3.70 17.25
N ALA A 217 -34.33 3.85 16.40
CA ALA A 217 -34.56 4.26 15.02
C ALA A 217 -35.36 3.23 14.20
N ILE A 218 -35.17 1.93 14.47
CA ILE A 218 -35.92 0.85 13.79
C ILE A 218 -37.25 0.51 14.50
N GLY A 219 -37.66 1.26 15.52
CA GLY A 219 -38.89 1.04 16.25
C GLY A 219 -38.90 -0.17 17.20
N ARG A 220 -37.73 -0.55 17.68
CA ARG A 220 -37.50 -1.69 18.59
C ARG A 220 -36.65 -1.28 19.81
N PRO A 221 -37.10 -0.25 20.59
CA PRO A 221 -36.28 0.25 21.70
C PRO A 221 -36.06 -0.81 22.80
N GLU A 222 -36.94 -1.80 22.92
CA GLU A 222 -36.83 -2.92 23.87
C GLU A 222 -35.56 -3.79 23.61
N TRP A 223 -35.09 -3.87 22.39
CA TRP A 223 -33.86 -4.62 22.09
C TRP A 223 -32.62 -3.97 22.66
N GLY A 224 -32.62 -2.67 22.86
CA GLY A 224 -31.49 -1.93 23.43
C GLY A 224 -31.24 -2.20 24.92
N ALA A 225 -32.16 -2.91 25.59
CA ALA A 225 -32.02 -3.33 27.01
C ALA A 225 -32.13 -4.85 27.17
N ASP A 226 -32.20 -5.63 26.10
CA ASP A 226 -32.38 -7.07 26.12
C ASP A 226 -31.01 -7.75 26.23
N ALA A 227 -30.81 -8.51 27.31
CA ALA A 227 -29.55 -9.24 27.60
C ALA A 227 -29.14 -10.24 26.51
N ARG A 228 -30.04 -10.65 25.60
CA ARG A 228 -29.71 -11.52 24.47
C ARG A 228 -28.85 -10.82 23.43
N TYR A 229 -28.83 -9.48 23.42
CA TYR A 229 -28.03 -8.64 22.51
C TYR A 229 -26.91 -7.89 23.24
N ASP A 230 -26.72 -8.20 24.52
CA ASP A 230 -25.61 -7.69 25.30
C ASP A 230 -24.36 -8.56 24.99
N SER A 231 -23.61 -8.15 23.95
CA SER A 231 -22.38 -8.82 23.58
C SER A 231 -21.19 -8.11 24.20
N THR A 232 -20.61 -8.69 25.14
CA THR A 232 -19.20 -8.40 25.54
C THR A 232 -18.26 -9.14 24.63
#